data_7db9ecea6b27b1739c90c7a78ae8a85c
#
_entry.id   7db9ecea6b27b1739c90c7a78ae8a85c
#
_cell.length_a   1.000
_cell.length_b   1.000
_cell.length_c   1.000
_cell.angle_alpha   90.00
_cell.angle_beta   90.00
_cell.angle_gamma   90.00
#
_symmetry.space_group_name_H-M   'P 1'
#
loop_
_entity.id
_entity.type
_entity.pdbx_description
1 polymer ?
#
loop_
_entity_poly.entity_id
_entity_poly.type
_entity_poly.pdbx_seq_one_letter_code
_entity_poly.pdbx_strand_id
1 'polypeptide(L)'
;VNTLCSFFTNPILTASTLLIELQSVFFQPIWKEYNYDDYFTYKVYVPSTYTGLSKVPLIVMLHGCQQDADDFAAGTEMNKLAEEKGFIVLYPQMNYFANSNGCWNWFYEYNQFRGNGEPDIIKDMIDHITTKYAVDPANIYLAGMSAGGFMANVMAIAYPDIFKAVGIHSAGSNAYAVDLITAGEVMLYGSLNPEFDGDEAYKKMGPYARPVPIITVHGQSDTTVNPINASTFIQQWVYTYKYFGIDLHENAASYTSRENENHYSYITYDYVDAENKIWMKKIMVEDMGHAWSGGNDNGSDTDSKGPNASKMMWDFFEAHND
;
A
#
# COMPACT_ATOMS: atom_id res chain seq x y z
N VAL A 1 -60.89 -17.24 11.99
CA VAL A 1 -60.60 -17.65 13.38
C VAL A 1 -59.68 -18.85 13.28
N ASN A 2 -58.52 -18.82 13.88
CA ASN A 2 -57.44 -19.80 13.92
C ASN A 2 -56.36 -19.69 12.83
N THR A 3 -55.43 -18.74 13.01
CA THR A 3 -54.02 -18.93 12.62
C THR A 3 -53.14 -17.89 13.35
N LEU A 4 -53.09 -17.97 14.67
CA LEU A 4 -52.20 -17.16 15.50
C LEU A 4 -51.85 -17.94 16.77
N CYS A 5 -51.15 -19.07 16.65
CA CYS A 5 -50.54 -19.75 17.78
C CYS A 5 -49.57 -20.84 17.31
N SER A 6 -48.39 -20.45 16.78
CA SER A 6 -47.28 -21.41 16.66
C SER A 6 -45.90 -20.71 16.61
N PHE A 7 -45.74 -19.55 17.30
CA PHE A 7 -44.46 -18.87 17.37
C PHE A 7 -43.81 -18.83 18.76
N PHE A 8 -44.20 -19.69 19.69
CA PHE A 8 -43.56 -19.73 21.01
C PHE A 8 -43.23 -21.17 21.44
N THR A 9 -42.29 -21.81 20.72
CA THR A 9 -41.52 -22.93 21.28
C THR A 9 -40.15 -23.00 20.62
N ASN A 10 -39.25 -22.10 21.00
CA ASN A 10 -37.83 -22.38 20.93
C ASN A 10 -37.14 -21.73 22.13
N PRO A 11 -36.38 -22.48 22.94
CA PRO A 11 -35.85 -22.01 24.19
C PRO A 11 -34.59 -21.19 23.98
N ILE A 12 -34.57 -20.03 24.61
CA ILE A 12 -33.37 -19.31 25.08
C ILE A 12 -32.24 -19.22 24.05
N LEU A 13 -32.41 -18.38 23.04
CA LEU A 13 -31.28 -17.69 22.45
C LEU A 13 -30.66 -16.83 23.57
N THR A 14 -29.44 -17.15 23.99
CA THR A 14 -28.71 -16.35 24.97
C THR A 14 -28.57 -14.93 24.46
N ALA A 15 -28.55 -13.93 25.32
CA ALA A 15 -28.41 -12.53 24.94
C ALA A 15 -27.17 -12.29 24.02
N SER A 16 -26.15 -13.14 24.13
CA SER A 16 -24.98 -13.13 23.24
C SER A 16 -25.30 -13.61 21.83
N THR A 17 -26.15 -14.62 21.62
CA THR A 17 -26.54 -15.08 20.27
C THR A 17 -27.43 -14.04 19.58
N LEU A 18 -28.34 -13.41 20.34
CA LEU A 18 -29.16 -12.30 19.82
C LEU A 18 -28.33 -11.04 19.47
N LEU A 19 -27.31 -10.76 20.27
CA LEU A 19 -26.35 -9.65 19.97
C LEU A 19 -25.51 -9.96 18.71
N ILE A 20 -25.07 -11.19 18.51
CA ILE A 20 -24.32 -11.61 17.32
C ILE A 20 -25.22 -11.57 16.07
N GLU A 21 -26.46 -12.06 16.16
CA GLU A 21 -27.43 -11.97 15.06
C GLU A 21 -27.86 -10.51 14.80
N LEU A 22 -28.01 -9.67 15.82
CA LEU A 22 -28.27 -8.24 15.66
C LEU A 22 -27.06 -7.49 15.07
N GLN A 23 -25.84 -7.86 15.41
CA GLN A 23 -24.64 -7.29 14.79
C GLN A 23 -24.54 -7.65 13.30
N SER A 24 -24.86 -8.87 12.90
CA SER A 24 -24.84 -9.29 11.49
C SER A 24 -25.93 -8.64 10.64
N VAL A 25 -26.99 -8.13 11.24
CA VAL A 25 -28.09 -7.44 10.54
C VAL A 25 -27.82 -5.94 10.32
N PHE A 26 -26.89 -5.32 11.06
CA PHE A 26 -26.75 -3.87 11.07
C PHE A 26 -25.49 -3.31 10.40
N PHE A 27 -24.46 -4.10 10.13
CA PHE A 27 -23.23 -3.59 9.52
C PHE A 27 -22.88 -4.38 8.25
N GLN A 28 -23.30 -3.84 7.11
CA GLN A 28 -22.76 -4.27 5.81
C GLN A 28 -21.48 -3.47 5.51
N PRO A 29 -20.49 -4.07 4.87
CA PRO A 29 -19.31 -3.32 4.44
C PRO A 29 -19.74 -2.21 3.48
N ILE A 30 -19.06 -1.08 3.55
CA ILE A 30 -19.31 0.06 2.65
C ILE A 30 -18.24 0.04 1.58
N TRP A 31 -18.68 0.05 0.31
CA TRP A 31 -17.86 0.36 -0.86
C TRP A 31 -18.43 1.61 -1.49
N LYS A 32 -17.73 2.75 -1.38
CA LYS A 32 -18.29 4.05 -1.77
C LYS A 32 -17.29 4.91 -2.49
N GLU A 33 -17.75 5.49 -3.61
CA GLU A 33 -17.03 6.48 -4.38
C GLU A 33 -17.31 7.90 -3.86
N TYR A 34 -16.26 8.73 -3.92
CA TYR A 34 -16.28 10.15 -3.61
C TYR A 34 -15.61 10.93 -4.74
N ASN A 35 -16.12 12.12 -5.03
CA ASN A 35 -15.45 13.07 -5.89
C ASN A 35 -14.54 13.96 -5.04
N TYR A 36 -13.30 14.14 -5.46
CA TYR A 36 -12.41 15.16 -4.89
C TYR A 36 -12.72 16.51 -5.54
N ASP A 37 -12.76 16.52 -6.89
CA ASP A 37 -13.13 17.66 -7.74
C ASP A 37 -13.81 17.14 -9.02
N ASP A 38 -13.80 17.95 -10.10
CA ASP A 38 -14.37 17.54 -11.39
C ASP A 38 -13.50 16.48 -12.12
N TYR A 39 -12.30 16.21 -11.66
CA TYR A 39 -11.31 15.37 -12.33
C TYR A 39 -10.89 14.14 -11.54
N PHE A 40 -10.80 14.22 -10.22
CA PHE A 40 -10.32 13.12 -9.39
C PHE A 40 -11.43 12.53 -8.53
N THR A 41 -11.47 11.22 -8.53
CA THR A 41 -12.34 10.43 -7.66
C THR A 41 -11.51 9.50 -6.77
N TYR A 42 -12.15 8.93 -5.77
CA TYR A 42 -11.54 7.88 -4.95
C TYR A 42 -12.63 7.01 -4.34
N LYS A 43 -12.29 5.78 -4.02
CA LYS A 43 -13.18 4.84 -3.35
C LYS A 43 -12.70 4.51 -1.96
N VAL A 44 -13.64 4.18 -1.10
CA VAL A 44 -13.38 3.81 0.29
C VAL A 44 -14.08 2.51 0.60
N TYR A 45 -13.33 1.57 1.17
CA TYR A 45 -13.87 0.39 1.79
C TYR A 45 -13.88 0.54 3.30
N VAL A 46 -15.04 0.36 3.92
CA VAL A 46 -15.21 0.35 5.38
C VAL A 46 -15.71 -1.03 5.78
N PRO A 47 -14.97 -1.79 6.60
CA PRO A 47 -15.34 -3.16 6.95
C PRO A 47 -16.64 -3.22 7.77
N SER A 48 -17.35 -4.35 7.69
CA SER A 48 -18.59 -4.57 8.44
C SER A 48 -18.40 -4.50 9.95
N THR A 49 -17.18 -4.71 10.42
CA THR A 49 -16.80 -4.62 11.84
C THR A 49 -16.64 -3.18 12.35
N TYR A 50 -16.60 -2.19 11.45
CA TYR A 50 -16.43 -0.78 11.83
C TYR A 50 -17.71 -0.21 12.47
N THR A 51 -17.61 0.26 13.71
CA THR A 51 -18.75 0.82 14.46
C THR A 51 -18.67 2.34 14.61
N GLY A 52 -17.54 2.96 14.32
CA GLY A 52 -17.28 4.38 14.59
C GLY A 52 -17.02 4.72 16.06
N LEU A 53 -17.08 3.75 16.97
CA LEU A 53 -16.87 3.96 18.41
C LEU A 53 -15.40 3.95 18.81
N SER A 54 -14.56 3.30 18.03
CA SER A 54 -13.10 3.25 18.21
C SER A 54 -12.40 3.65 16.93
N LYS A 55 -11.20 4.21 17.09
CA LYS A 55 -10.34 4.52 15.95
C LYS A 55 -9.78 3.23 15.34
N VAL A 56 -9.70 3.20 14.01
CA VAL A 56 -9.18 2.07 13.23
C VAL A 56 -8.06 2.52 12.30
N PRO A 57 -7.14 1.64 11.91
CA PRO A 57 -6.12 1.94 10.91
C PRO A 57 -6.72 2.32 9.55
N LEU A 58 -5.95 3.06 8.75
CA LEU A 58 -6.23 3.37 7.36
C LEU A 58 -5.09 2.88 6.47
N ILE A 59 -5.41 2.17 5.39
CA ILE A 59 -4.46 1.87 4.32
C ILE A 59 -4.87 2.63 3.06
N VAL A 60 -3.92 3.37 2.48
CA VAL A 60 -4.08 4.04 1.19
C VAL A 60 -3.47 3.14 0.12
N MET A 61 -4.24 2.83 -0.94
CA MET A 61 -3.85 1.90 -2.01
C MET A 61 -3.77 2.64 -3.35
N LEU A 62 -2.57 2.74 -3.94
CA LEU A 62 -2.33 3.43 -5.20
C LEU A 62 -2.15 2.42 -6.33
N HIS A 63 -3.08 2.43 -7.30
CA HIS A 63 -3.12 1.51 -8.44
C HIS A 63 -2.01 1.76 -9.47
N GLY A 64 -1.72 0.76 -10.29
CA GLY A 64 -0.83 0.88 -11.46
C GLY A 64 -1.48 1.56 -12.66
N CYS A 65 -0.71 1.73 -13.73
CA CYS A 65 -1.25 2.24 -15.01
C CYS A 65 -2.39 1.36 -15.53
N GLN A 66 -3.37 1.97 -16.20
CA GLN A 66 -4.53 1.32 -16.82
C GLN A 66 -5.47 0.60 -15.83
N GLN A 67 -5.22 0.70 -14.54
CA GLN A 67 -6.09 0.23 -13.47
C GLN A 67 -6.97 1.36 -12.95
N ASP A 68 -7.97 0.99 -12.19
CA ASP A 68 -8.80 1.87 -11.38
C ASP A 68 -8.97 1.32 -9.95
N ALA A 69 -9.75 2.00 -9.13
CA ALA A 69 -9.97 1.61 -7.74
C ALA A 69 -10.68 0.24 -7.61
N ASP A 70 -11.61 -0.09 -8.51
CA ASP A 70 -12.32 -1.37 -8.49
C ASP A 70 -11.41 -2.52 -8.88
N ASP A 71 -10.67 -2.34 -9.97
CA ASP A 71 -9.74 -3.33 -10.49
C ASP A 71 -8.63 -3.63 -9.46
N PHE A 72 -8.03 -2.58 -8.90
CA PHE A 72 -6.95 -2.73 -7.91
C PHE A 72 -7.45 -3.34 -6.59
N ALA A 73 -8.65 -2.97 -6.12
CA ALA A 73 -9.25 -3.58 -4.93
C ALA A 73 -9.55 -5.07 -5.14
N ALA A 74 -10.10 -5.43 -6.32
CA ALA A 74 -10.38 -6.82 -6.67
C ALA A 74 -9.10 -7.64 -6.78
N GLY A 75 -8.07 -7.10 -7.45
CA GLY A 75 -6.81 -7.78 -7.67
C GLY A 75 -5.99 -7.99 -6.41
N THR A 76 -5.88 -6.98 -5.56
CA THR A 76 -5.08 -7.05 -4.33
C THR A 76 -5.76 -7.78 -3.20
N GLU A 77 -7.09 -7.99 -3.25
CA GLU A 77 -7.92 -8.50 -2.14
C GLU A 77 -7.73 -7.72 -0.82
N MET A 78 -7.27 -6.46 -0.89
CA MET A 78 -7.03 -5.67 0.33
C MET A 78 -8.32 -5.43 1.12
N ASN A 79 -9.48 -5.35 0.45
CA ASN A 79 -10.79 -5.23 1.10
C ASN A 79 -11.14 -6.48 1.93
N LYS A 80 -10.77 -7.68 1.45
CA LYS A 80 -10.95 -8.92 2.19
C LYS A 80 -10.10 -8.94 3.46
N LEU A 81 -8.85 -8.51 3.34
CA LEU A 81 -7.96 -8.37 4.49
C LEU A 81 -8.47 -7.31 5.48
N ALA A 82 -9.01 -6.20 4.96
CA ALA A 82 -9.62 -5.15 5.78
C ALA A 82 -10.83 -5.66 6.57
N GLU A 83 -11.65 -6.52 5.98
CA GLU A 83 -12.77 -7.18 6.66
C GLU A 83 -12.30 -8.09 7.80
N GLU A 84 -11.18 -8.81 7.60
CA GLU A 84 -10.60 -9.70 8.60
C GLU A 84 -9.90 -8.95 9.74
N LYS A 85 -9.25 -7.83 9.44
CA LYS A 85 -8.36 -7.10 10.36
C LYS A 85 -8.97 -5.83 10.96
N GLY A 86 -10.06 -5.33 10.40
CA GLY A 86 -10.80 -4.19 10.94
C GLY A 86 -10.18 -2.83 10.60
N PHE A 87 -9.60 -2.65 9.42
CA PHE A 87 -9.09 -1.36 8.96
C PHE A 87 -9.89 -0.81 7.78
N ILE A 88 -9.81 0.49 7.54
CA ILE A 88 -10.40 1.17 6.37
C ILE A 88 -9.39 1.18 5.23
N VAL A 89 -9.87 1.06 3.97
CA VAL A 89 -9.01 1.21 2.78
C VAL A 89 -9.48 2.38 1.94
N LEU A 90 -8.54 3.25 1.57
CA LEU A 90 -8.75 4.37 0.65
C LEU A 90 -8.04 4.05 -0.67
N TYR A 91 -8.76 4.16 -1.77
CA TYR A 91 -8.27 3.97 -3.13
C TYR A 91 -8.40 5.27 -3.93
N PRO A 92 -7.40 6.16 -3.89
CA PRO A 92 -7.30 7.26 -4.85
C PRO A 92 -7.30 6.72 -6.28
N GLN A 93 -7.99 7.40 -7.20
CA GLN A 93 -8.09 6.98 -8.59
C GLN A 93 -7.57 8.07 -9.51
N MET A 94 -6.64 7.66 -10.39
CA MET A 94 -6.10 8.55 -11.41
C MET A 94 -7.13 8.81 -12.51
N ASN A 95 -7.15 10.05 -12.97
CA ASN A 95 -8.03 10.48 -14.05
C ASN A 95 -7.33 10.36 -15.41
N TYR A 96 -8.02 9.79 -16.40
CA TYR A 96 -7.52 9.66 -17.78
C TYR A 96 -7.31 11.00 -18.50
N PHE A 97 -7.88 12.12 -18.03
CA PHE A 97 -7.56 13.46 -18.54
C PHE A 97 -6.21 13.97 -18.00
N ALA A 98 -5.85 13.62 -16.77
CA ALA A 98 -4.56 13.96 -16.19
C ALA A 98 -3.43 13.09 -16.77
N ASN A 99 -3.72 11.84 -17.06
CA ASN A 99 -2.82 10.92 -17.74
C ASN A 99 -3.61 9.93 -18.59
N SER A 100 -3.40 9.93 -19.92
CA SER A 100 -4.15 9.12 -20.87
C SER A 100 -4.03 7.61 -20.69
N ASN A 101 -2.99 7.16 -19.94
CA ASN A 101 -2.79 5.76 -19.57
C ASN A 101 -3.26 5.47 -18.12
N GLY A 102 -3.90 6.43 -17.45
CA GLY A 102 -4.30 6.28 -16.07
C GLY A 102 -3.14 6.05 -15.10
N CYS A 103 -1.93 6.48 -15.44
CA CYS A 103 -0.75 6.36 -14.59
C CYS A 103 -0.65 7.55 -13.63
N TRP A 104 -0.23 7.33 -12.40
CA TRP A 104 0.27 8.41 -11.55
C TRP A 104 1.48 9.07 -12.20
N ASN A 105 1.51 10.42 -12.23
CA ASN A 105 2.55 11.19 -12.90
C ASN A 105 3.76 11.45 -11.94
N TRP A 106 4.23 10.41 -11.29
CA TRP A 106 5.28 10.40 -10.27
C TRP A 106 6.61 10.99 -10.74
N PHE A 107 6.86 10.98 -12.04
CA PHE A 107 8.09 11.41 -12.68
C PHE A 107 8.16 12.92 -12.93
N TYR A 108 7.06 13.64 -12.96
CA TYR A 108 7.11 15.10 -13.10
C TYR A 108 7.56 15.74 -11.78
N GLU A 109 8.55 16.63 -11.85
CA GLU A 109 9.11 17.32 -10.69
C GLU A 109 8.03 17.98 -9.84
N TYR A 110 7.02 18.60 -10.46
CA TYR A 110 5.88 19.20 -9.77
C TYR A 110 5.14 18.23 -8.83
N ASN A 111 5.11 16.96 -9.17
CA ASN A 111 4.47 15.90 -8.37
C ASN A 111 5.42 15.24 -7.35
N GLN A 112 6.58 15.85 -7.05
CA GLN A 112 7.56 15.23 -6.15
C GLN A 112 7.76 16.02 -4.83
N PHE A 113 6.86 16.96 -4.52
CA PHE A 113 6.97 17.81 -3.35
C PHE A 113 5.65 17.94 -2.60
N ARG A 114 5.74 18.16 -1.29
CA ARG A 114 4.62 18.52 -0.43
C ARG A 114 3.95 19.81 -0.92
N GLY A 115 2.61 19.82 -0.90
CA GLY A 115 1.80 20.98 -1.29
C GLY A 115 1.69 21.20 -2.79
N ASN A 116 2.06 20.19 -3.61
CA ASN A 116 2.00 20.29 -5.06
C ASN A 116 1.40 19.02 -5.68
N GLY A 117 0.63 19.20 -6.75
CA GLY A 117 0.18 18.17 -7.67
C GLY A 117 -0.54 16.99 -7.04
N GLU A 118 -0.30 15.81 -7.57
CA GLU A 118 -0.96 14.57 -7.16
C GLU A 118 -0.70 14.18 -5.69
N PRO A 119 0.50 14.38 -5.11
CA PRO A 119 0.71 14.13 -3.69
C PRO A 119 -0.20 14.96 -2.77
N ASP A 120 -0.47 16.21 -3.12
CA ASP A 120 -1.35 17.07 -2.32
C ASP A 120 -2.81 16.64 -2.45
N ILE A 121 -3.23 16.24 -3.65
CA ILE A 121 -4.56 15.67 -3.91
C ILE A 121 -4.78 14.39 -3.08
N ILE A 122 -3.82 13.47 -3.08
CA ILE A 122 -3.88 12.24 -2.29
C ILE A 122 -3.96 12.57 -0.79
N LYS A 123 -3.16 13.53 -0.33
CA LYS A 123 -3.16 13.99 1.06
C LYS A 123 -4.53 14.55 1.46
N ASP A 124 -5.18 15.36 0.61
CA ASP A 124 -6.50 15.91 0.88
C ASP A 124 -7.59 14.82 0.93
N MET A 125 -7.49 13.78 0.10
CA MET A 125 -8.36 12.61 0.20
C MET A 125 -8.20 11.89 1.54
N ILE A 126 -6.97 11.75 2.05
CA ILE A 126 -6.69 11.20 3.38
C ILE A 126 -7.33 12.07 4.46
N ASP A 127 -7.18 13.39 4.40
CA ASP A 127 -7.78 14.32 5.36
C ASP A 127 -9.32 14.23 5.38
N HIS A 128 -9.93 14.15 4.19
CA HIS A 128 -11.38 13.97 4.12
C HIS A 128 -11.82 12.67 4.82
N ILE A 129 -11.12 11.55 4.57
CA ILE A 129 -11.50 10.27 5.18
C ILE A 129 -11.23 10.25 6.69
N THR A 130 -10.14 10.84 7.16
CA THR A 130 -9.82 10.94 8.59
C THR A 130 -10.79 11.85 9.35
N THR A 131 -11.39 12.83 8.66
CA THR A 131 -12.45 13.68 9.21
C THR A 131 -13.80 12.95 9.26
N LYS A 132 -14.06 12.09 8.27
CA LYS A 132 -15.35 11.43 8.08
C LYS A 132 -15.51 10.15 8.91
N TYR A 133 -14.42 9.42 9.11
CA TYR A 133 -14.39 8.16 9.85
C TYR A 133 -13.45 8.27 11.04
N ALA A 134 -13.69 7.46 12.07
CA ALA A 134 -12.81 7.38 13.23
C ALA A 134 -11.52 6.63 12.87
N VAL A 135 -10.66 7.27 12.08
CA VAL A 135 -9.33 6.76 11.72
C VAL A 135 -8.34 7.10 12.83
N ASP A 136 -7.45 6.16 13.12
CA ASP A 136 -6.30 6.42 13.98
C ASP A 136 -5.19 7.14 13.19
N PRO A 137 -4.90 8.42 13.45
CA PRO A 137 -3.88 9.15 12.70
C PRO A 137 -2.45 8.65 12.94
N ALA A 138 -2.23 7.85 14.00
CA ALA A 138 -0.94 7.21 14.24
C ALA A 138 -0.75 5.92 13.42
N ASN A 139 -1.82 5.40 12.81
CA ASN A 139 -1.85 4.14 12.08
C ASN A 139 -2.41 4.32 10.66
N ILE A 140 -1.80 5.23 9.90
CA ILE A 140 -2.06 5.42 8.48
C ILE A 140 -0.90 4.80 7.70
N TYR A 141 -1.24 3.92 6.77
CA TYR A 141 -0.30 3.18 5.93
C TYR A 141 -0.55 3.48 4.46
N LEU A 142 0.44 3.23 3.65
CA LEU A 142 0.37 3.43 2.20
C LEU A 142 0.95 2.22 1.48
N ALA A 143 0.30 1.79 0.43
CA ALA A 143 0.86 0.82 -0.49
C ALA A 143 0.51 1.17 -1.94
N GLY A 144 1.35 0.75 -2.89
CA GLY A 144 1.09 0.97 -4.29
C GLY A 144 1.89 0.03 -5.18
N MET A 145 1.40 -0.13 -6.42
CA MET A 145 2.03 -0.97 -7.44
C MET A 145 2.42 -0.14 -8.66
N SER A 146 3.57 -0.46 -9.28
CA SER A 146 3.98 0.15 -10.54
C SER A 146 4.01 1.68 -10.44
N ALA A 147 3.29 2.43 -11.28
CA ALA A 147 3.17 3.87 -11.15
C ALA A 147 2.66 4.32 -9.77
N GLY A 148 1.72 3.55 -9.17
CA GLY A 148 1.26 3.77 -7.80
C GLY A 148 2.32 3.47 -6.75
N GLY A 149 3.22 2.51 -7.01
CA GLY A 149 4.37 2.21 -6.15
C GLY A 149 5.42 3.33 -6.18
N PHE A 150 5.73 3.88 -7.36
CA PHE A 150 6.60 5.06 -7.48
C PHE A 150 5.97 6.28 -6.80
N MET A 151 4.66 6.50 -6.97
CA MET A 151 3.94 7.57 -6.28
C MET A 151 3.92 7.34 -4.76
N ALA A 152 3.83 6.10 -4.29
CA ALA A 152 3.93 5.78 -2.87
C ALA A 152 5.32 6.15 -2.29
N ASN A 153 6.41 5.96 -3.04
CA ASN A 153 7.72 6.49 -2.65
C ASN A 153 7.72 8.01 -2.56
N VAL A 154 7.15 8.70 -3.56
CA VAL A 154 7.00 10.16 -3.53
C VAL A 154 6.23 10.61 -2.30
N MET A 155 5.10 9.96 -2.00
CA MET A 155 4.29 10.26 -0.82
C MET A 155 5.04 10.04 0.49
N ALA A 156 5.82 8.95 0.61
CA ALA A 156 6.66 8.67 1.78
C ALA A 156 7.72 9.77 2.04
N ILE A 157 8.19 10.42 0.97
CA ILE A 157 9.16 11.53 1.03
C ILE A 157 8.45 12.87 1.27
N ALA A 158 7.37 13.16 0.54
CA ALA A 158 6.67 14.44 0.63
C ALA A 158 5.86 14.57 1.94
N TYR A 159 5.32 13.47 2.46
CA TYR A 159 4.48 13.42 3.64
C TYR A 159 4.92 12.33 4.64
N PRO A 160 6.20 12.31 5.07
CA PRO A 160 6.71 11.28 5.97
C PRO A 160 6.00 11.27 7.32
N ASP A 161 5.46 12.40 7.76
CA ASP A 161 4.73 12.60 9.00
C ASP A 161 3.33 11.98 9.02
N ILE A 162 2.78 11.61 7.85
CA ILE A 162 1.45 10.98 7.74
C ILE A 162 1.56 9.45 7.87
N PHE A 163 2.51 8.82 7.18
CA PHE A 163 2.52 7.36 7.03
C PHE A 163 3.36 6.67 8.10
N LYS A 164 2.75 5.77 8.85
CA LYS A 164 3.43 4.92 9.84
C LYS A 164 4.43 3.97 9.17
N ALA A 165 4.04 3.35 8.05
CA ALA A 165 4.88 2.51 7.20
C ALA A 165 4.35 2.50 5.76
N VAL A 166 5.20 2.10 4.79
CA VAL A 166 4.88 2.14 3.36
C VAL A 166 5.27 0.83 2.67
N GLY A 167 4.38 0.34 1.78
CA GLY A 167 4.56 -0.83 0.93
C GLY A 167 4.74 -0.44 -0.54
N ILE A 168 5.77 -0.95 -1.19
CA ILE A 168 6.08 -0.69 -2.60
C ILE A 168 6.06 -2.01 -3.36
N HIS A 169 5.27 -2.11 -4.41
CA HIS A 169 5.21 -3.31 -5.25
C HIS A 169 5.62 -3.00 -6.69
N SER A 170 6.55 -3.77 -7.26
CA SER A 170 7.00 -3.66 -8.65
C SER A 170 7.31 -2.21 -9.06
N ALA A 171 8.03 -1.48 -8.21
CA ALA A 171 8.42 -0.09 -8.39
C ALA A 171 9.76 0.21 -7.71
N GLY A 172 10.14 1.48 -7.65
CA GLY A 172 11.40 1.92 -7.09
C GLY A 172 11.39 3.38 -6.64
N SER A 173 12.56 4.00 -6.66
CA SER A 173 12.70 5.43 -6.43
C SER A 173 12.30 6.22 -7.68
N ASN A 174 11.85 7.47 -7.49
CA ASN A 174 11.69 8.38 -8.62
C ASN A 174 13.02 8.88 -9.17
N ALA A 175 14.12 8.70 -8.43
CA ALA A 175 15.50 8.97 -8.85
C ALA A 175 15.63 10.31 -9.64
N TYR A 176 16.20 10.24 -10.81
CA TYR A 176 16.40 11.38 -11.71
C TYR A 176 15.25 11.60 -12.71
N ALA A 177 14.10 10.93 -12.55
CA ALA A 177 12.98 11.10 -13.46
C ALA A 177 12.37 12.50 -13.37
N VAL A 178 12.23 13.16 -14.51
CA VAL A 178 11.64 14.50 -14.67
C VAL A 178 10.62 14.56 -15.81
N ASP A 179 10.56 13.53 -16.65
CA ASP A 179 9.66 13.36 -17.78
C ASP A 179 9.44 11.88 -18.13
N LEU A 180 8.63 11.59 -19.14
CA LEU A 180 8.32 10.23 -19.60
C LEU A 180 9.55 9.45 -20.09
N ILE A 181 10.54 10.13 -20.68
CA ILE A 181 11.74 9.47 -21.22
C ILE A 181 12.60 8.99 -20.05
N THR A 182 12.91 9.89 -19.13
CA THR A 182 13.71 9.60 -17.94
C THR A 182 12.96 8.64 -16.98
N ALA A 183 11.63 8.70 -16.93
CA ALA A 183 10.84 7.70 -16.23
C ALA A 183 11.05 6.29 -16.81
N GLY A 184 11.04 6.15 -18.14
CA GLY A 184 11.33 4.89 -18.81
C GLY A 184 12.76 4.39 -18.52
N GLU A 185 13.74 5.28 -18.46
CA GLU A 185 15.12 4.94 -18.10
C GLU A 185 15.20 4.45 -16.64
N VAL A 186 14.53 5.13 -15.70
CA VAL A 186 14.46 4.68 -14.28
C VAL A 186 13.80 3.32 -14.17
N MET A 187 12.69 3.09 -14.88
CA MET A 187 12.04 1.77 -14.89
C MET A 187 12.97 0.66 -15.38
N LEU A 188 13.84 0.93 -16.37
CA LEU A 188 14.76 -0.06 -16.93
C LEU A 188 16.05 -0.24 -16.12
N TYR A 189 16.59 0.82 -15.55
CA TYR A 189 17.94 0.83 -14.97
C TYR A 189 17.96 1.12 -13.46
N GLY A 190 16.83 1.53 -12.87
CA GLY A 190 16.77 2.00 -11.49
C GLY A 190 17.50 3.32 -11.28
N SER A 191 17.81 3.63 -10.03
CA SER A 191 18.66 4.78 -9.71
C SER A 191 20.11 4.55 -10.15
N LEU A 192 20.69 5.54 -10.79
CA LEU A 192 22.12 5.54 -11.16
C LEU A 192 23.01 6.04 -10.01
N ASN A 193 22.43 6.71 -9.01
CA ASN A 193 23.13 7.22 -7.84
C ASN A 193 22.21 7.21 -6.61
N PRO A 194 21.98 6.05 -6.00
CA PRO A 194 21.08 5.92 -4.84
C PRO A 194 21.48 6.75 -3.62
N GLU A 195 22.77 7.05 -3.46
CA GLU A 195 23.26 7.92 -2.38
C GLU A 195 22.75 9.34 -2.58
N PHE A 196 22.92 9.90 -3.78
CA PHE A 196 22.39 11.22 -4.12
C PHE A 196 20.87 11.27 -3.98
N ASP A 197 20.15 10.24 -4.43
CA ASP A 197 18.70 10.18 -4.29
C ASP A 197 18.26 10.12 -2.82
N GLY A 198 19.04 9.46 -1.95
CA GLY A 198 18.80 9.43 -0.51
C GLY A 198 18.99 10.80 0.14
N ASP A 199 20.02 11.54 -0.28
CA ASP A 199 20.26 12.92 0.16
C ASP A 199 19.12 13.85 -0.28
N GLU A 200 18.67 13.75 -1.53
CA GLU A 200 17.56 14.54 -2.05
C GLU A 200 16.23 14.16 -1.38
N ALA A 201 15.99 12.89 -1.09
CA ALA A 201 14.82 12.44 -0.35
C ALA A 201 14.76 13.10 1.03
N TYR A 202 15.86 13.07 1.79
CA TYR A 202 15.93 13.72 3.09
C TYR A 202 15.67 15.24 3.00
N LYS A 203 16.28 15.92 2.02
CA LYS A 203 16.05 17.36 1.80
C LYS A 203 14.59 17.67 1.49
N LYS A 204 13.94 16.86 0.63
CA LYS A 204 12.52 17.02 0.27
C LYS A 204 11.58 16.78 1.45
N MET A 205 11.92 15.92 2.40
CA MET A 205 11.17 15.72 3.65
C MET A 205 11.10 17.02 4.48
N GLY A 206 12.15 17.85 4.43
CA GLY A 206 12.22 19.14 5.11
C GLY A 206 11.99 19.05 6.62
N PRO A 207 11.18 19.94 7.21
CA PRO A 207 10.95 19.97 8.66
C PRO A 207 10.13 18.76 9.19
N TYR A 208 9.59 17.95 8.29
CA TYR A 208 8.79 16.75 8.63
C TYR A 208 9.62 15.47 8.57
N ALA A 209 10.93 15.58 8.32
CA ALA A 209 11.83 14.45 8.14
C ALA A 209 11.80 13.50 9.34
N ARG A 210 11.54 12.23 9.04
CA ARG A 210 11.55 11.11 9.99
C ARG A 210 11.82 9.80 9.28
N PRO A 211 12.32 8.76 9.97
CA PRO A 211 12.44 7.44 9.38
C PRO A 211 11.03 6.85 9.15
N VAL A 212 10.79 6.32 7.96
CA VAL A 212 9.54 5.65 7.57
C VAL A 212 9.85 4.17 7.26
N PRO A 213 9.31 3.21 8.03
CA PRO A 213 9.49 1.79 7.73
C PRO A 213 8.94 1.41 6.37
N ILE A 214 9.67 0.55 5.63
CA ILE A 214 9.37 0.23 4.23
C ILE A 214 9.43 -1.26 3.95
N ILE A 215 8.42 -1.78 3.25
CA ILE A 215 8.45 -3.10 2.63
C ILE A 215 8.36 -2.96 1.12
N THR A 216 9.22 -3.68 0.37
CA THR A 216 9.11 -3.78 -1.08
C THR A 216 8.97 -5.24 -1.52
N VAL A 217 8.10 -5.47 -2.51
CA VAL A 217 7.88 -6.78 -3.14
C VAL A 217 8.09 -6.61 -4.64
N HIS A 218 8.88 -7.50 -5.27
CA HIS A 218 9.20 -7.38 -6.69
C HIS A 218 9.40 -8.76 -7.33
N GLY A 219 8.88 -8.95 -8.53
CA GLY A 219 9.10 -10.14 -9.33
C GLY A 219 10.47 -10.13 -10.00
N GLN A 220 11.21 -11.25 -9.93
CA GLN A 220 12.55 -11.33 -10.56
C GLN A 220 12.49 -11.38 -12.08
N SER A 221 11.34 -11.76 -12.66
CA SER A 221 11.11 -11.80 -14.11
C SER A 221 10.33 -10.58 -14.63
N ASP A 222 10.24 -9.51 -13.84
CA ASP A 222 9.57 -8.26 -14.23
C ASP A 222 10.34 -7.57 -15.37
N THR A 223 9.70 -7.47 -16.55
CA THR A 223 10.25 -6.83 -17.74
C THR A 223 9.71 -5.43 -17.97
N THR A 224 8.74 -4.99 -17.19
CA THR A 224 8.15 -3.64 -17.24
C THR A 224 8.92 -2.68 -16.33
N VAL A 225 9.09 -3.05 -15.07
CA VAL A 225 9.95 -2.37 -14.11
C VAL A 225 11.05 -3.34 -13.69
N ASN A 226 12.26 -3.12 -14.21
CA ASN A 226 13.37 -4.03 -13.96
C ASN A 226 13.60 -4.24 -12.46
N PRO A 227 13.81 -5.49 -11.98
CA PRO A 227 14.02 -5.81 -10.56
C PRO A 227 15.16 -5.06 -9.89
N ILE A 228 16.09 -4.48 -10.66
CA ILE A 228 17.14 -3.58 -10.15
C ILE A 228 16.55 -2.42 -9.35
N ASN A 229 15.32 -1.98 -9.70
CA ASN A 229 14.62 -0.91 -9.02
C ASN A 229 14.39 -1.22 -7.54
N ALA A 230 14.04 -2.45 -7.17
CA ALA A 230 13.90 -2.85 -5.78
C ALA A 230 15.22 -2.67 -4.99
N SER A 231 16.34 -2.99 -5.60
CA SER A 231 17.66 -2.88 -4.96
C SER A 231 18.14 -1.43 -4.84
N THR A 232 18.04 -0.64 -5.89
CA THR A 232 18.43 0.78 -5.87
C THR A 232 17.52 1.62 -4.98
N PHE A 233 16.23 1.26 -4.90
CA PHE A 233 15.26 1.83 -3.98
C PHE A 233 15.65 1.61 -2.52
N ILE A 234 15.98 0.38 -2.13
CA ILE A 234 16.47 0.07 -0.79
C ILE A 234 17.74 0.87 -0.49
N GLN A 235 18.68 0.96 -1.43
CA GLN A 235 19.91 1.74 -1.24
C GLN A 235 19.60 3.23 -1.02
N GLN A 236 18.68 3.84 -1.79
CA GLN A 236 18.23 5.21 -1.55
C GLN A 236 17.82 5.39 -0.08
N TRP A 237 16.96 4.51 0.43
CA TRP A 237 16.45 4.62 1.79
C TRP A 237 17.53 4.32 2.84
N VAL A 238 18.46 3.39 2.60
CA VAL A 238 19.63 3.19 3.49
C VAL A 238 20.42 4.49 3.65
N TYR A 239 20.64 5.24 2.57
CA TYR A 239 21.30 6.54 2.65
C TYR A 239 20.44 7.59 3.36
N THR A 240 19.14 7.63 3.10
CA THR A 240 18.19 8.53 3.79
C THR A 240 18.19 8.27 5.30
N TYR A 241 18.23 7.00 5.75
CA TYR A 241 18.23 6.63 7.17
C TYR A 241 19.47 7.12 7.94
N LYS A 242 20.62 7.29 7.27
CA LYS A 242 21.84 7.82 7.90
C LYS A 242 21.64 9.23 8.47
N TYR A 243 20.78 10.04 7.88
CA TYR A 243 20.44 11.38 8.40
C TYR A 243 19.69 11.33 9.74
N PHE A 244 19.10 10.21 10.07
CA PHE A 244 18.44 9.95 11.36
C PHE A 244 19.35 9.25 12.37
N GLY A 245 20.62 9.04 12.00
CA GLY A 245 21.59 8.29 12.86
C GLY A 245 21.31 6.78 12.89
N ILE A 246 20.53 6.28 11.92
CA ILE A 246 20.20 4.85 11.79
C ILE A 246 21.09 4.26 10.70
N ASP A 247 22.05 3.42 11.09
CA ASP A 247 22.91 2.70 10.17
C ASP A 247 22.35 1.30 9.95
N LEU A 248 21.81 1.08 8.75
CA LEU A 248 21.13 -0.16 8.39
C LEU A 248 22.09 -1.13 7.70
N HIS A 249 22.02 -2.38 8.11
CA HIS A 249 22.70 -3.48 7.43
C HIS A 249 21.72 -4.58 7.03
N GLU A 250 22.03 -5.27 5.96
CA GLU A 250 21.25 -6.41 5.46
C GLU A 250 21.57 -7.64 6.31
N ASN A 251 20.53 -8.26 6.88
CA ASN A 251 20.65 -9.57 7.51
C ASN A 251 20.79 -10.67 6.45
N ALA A 252 21.20 -11.86 6.88
CA ALA A 252 21.24 -13.03 6.02
C ALA A 252 19.87 -13.24 5.34
N ALA A 253 19.90 -13.37 4.02
CA ALA A 253 18.69 -13.59 3.22
C ALA A 253 17.98 -14.88 3.66
N SER A 254 16.66 -14.81 3.78
CA SER A 254 15.79 -15.96 4.04
C SER A 254 15.15 -16.43 2.74
N TYR A 255 15.46 -17.66 2.31
CA TYR A 255 14.83 -18.29 1.16
C TYR A 255 13.62 -19.09 1.58
N THR A 256 12.48 -18.82 0.95
CA THR A 256 11.25 -19.59 1.11
C THR A 256 10.97 -20.34 -0.18
N SER A 257 11.10 -21.66 -0.13
CA SER A 257 10.79 -22.53 -1.28
C SER A 257 9.29 -22.56 -1.56
N ARG A 258 8.93 -22.72 -2.83
CA ARG A 258 7.53 -22.91 -3.22
C ARG A 258 6.91 -24.12 -2.51
N GLU A 259 5.68 -24.00 -2.09
CA GLU A 259 4.93 -25.09 -1.43
C GLU A 259 4.62 -26.23 -2.40
N ASN A 260 4.38 -25.90 -3.66
CA ASN A 260 4.12 -26.83 -4.77
C ASN A 260 4.42 -26.14 -6.11
N GLU A 261 4.24 -26.85 -7.23
CA GLU A 261 4.51 -26.34 -8.60
C GLU A 261 3.63 -25.14 -9.01
N ASN A 262 2.55 -24.87 -8.30
CA ASN A 262 1.65 -23.73 -8.56
C ASN A 262 2.01 -22.49 -7.75
N HIS A 263 3.11 -22.49 -6.99
CA HIS A 263 3.57 -21.34 -6.22
C HIS A 263 5.00 -20.99 -6.60
N TYR A 264 5.36 -19.73 -6.42
CA TYR A 264 6.73 -19.24 -6.59
C TYR A 264 7.50 -19.31 -5.29
N SER A 265 8.80 -19.55 -5.40
CA SER A 265 9.75 -19.32 -4.31
C SER A 265 10.02 -17.82 -4.19
N TYR A 266 10.49 -17.40 -3.04
CA TYR A 266 10.89 -16.01 -2.85
C TYR A 266 12.03 -15.88 -1.83
N ILE A 267 12.74 -14.76 -1.91
CA ILE A 267 13.82 -14.42 -1.01
C ILE A 267 13.43 -13.15 -0.25
N THR A 268 13.58 -13.19 1.07
CA THR A 268 13.36 -12.04 1.94
C THR A 268 14.70 -11.54 2.46
N TYR A 269 14.90 -10.23 2.39
CA TYR A 269 16.03 -9.50 2.94
C TYR A 269 15.49 -8.50 3.98
N ASP A 270 15.93 -8.65 5.23
CA ASP A 270 15.62 -7.71 6.30
C ASP A 270 16.79 -6.73 6.49
N TYR A 271 16.48 -5.45 6.56
CA TYR A 271 17.44 -4.38 6.83
C TYR A 271 17.20 -3.87 8.24
N VAL A 272 18.19 -4.06 9.10
CA VAL A 272 18.07 -3.85 10.53
C VAL A 272 19.10 -2.83 11.04
N ASP A 273 18.78 -2.18 12.16
CA ASP A 273 19.70 -1.34 12.91
C ASP A 273 20.57 -2.17 13.88
N ALA A 274 21.37 -1.48 14.67
CA ALA A 274 22.28 -2.11 15.66
C ALA A 274 21.53 -2.89 16.77
N GLU A 275 20.28 -2.56 17.02
CA GLU A 275 19.39 -3.24 17.99
C GLU A 275 18.59 -4.40 17.36
N ASN A 276 18.87 -4.73 16.09
CA ASN A 276 18.14 -5.71 15.27
C ASN A 276 16.67 -5.36 15.02
N LYS A 277 16.27 -4.09 15.12
CA LYS A 277 14.96 -3.64 14.67
C LYS A 277 14.92 -3.64 13.16
N ILE A 278 13.94 -4.32 12.57
CA ILE A 278 13.70 -4.31 11.12
C ILE A 278 13.07 -2.96 10.75
N TRP A 279 13.76 -2.20 9.91
CA TRP A 279 13.26 -0.95 9.35
C TRP A 279 12.78 -1.09 7.91
N MET A 280 13.45 -1.98 7.17
CA MET A 280 13.05 -2.26 5.79
C MET A 280 13.07 -3.76 5.50
N LYS A 281 12.19 -4.16 4.58
CA LYS A 281 12.08 -5.53 4.08
C LYS A 281 12.01 -5.51 2.55
N LYS A 282 12.86 -6.33 1.89
CA LYS A 282 12.81 -6.54 0.44
C LYS A 282 12.45 -8.00 0.16
N ILE A 283 11.42 -8.22 -0.65
CA ILE A 283 10.95 -9.55 -1.04
C ILE A 283 11.09 -9.68 -2.56
N MET A 284 11.91 -10.64 -3.01
CA MET A 284 12.14 -10.93 -4.42
C MET A 284 11.49 -12.25 -4.76
N VAL A 285 10.48 -12.22 -5.64
CA VAL A 285 9.67 -13.40 -6.01
C VAL A 285 10.23 -13.99 -7.31
N GLU A 286 10.69 -15.25 -7.24
CA GLU A 286 11.24 -15.98 -8.42
C GLU A 286 10.14 -16.19 -9.46
N ASP A 287 10.52 -16.17 -10.73
CA ASP A 287 9.66 -16.43 -11.90
C ASP A 287 8.47 -15.46 -12.08
N MET A 288 8.19 -14.57 -11.13
CA MET A 288 7.09 -13.62 -11.22
C MET A 288 7.44 -12.42 -12.10
N GLY A 289 6.49 -12.05 -12.97
CA GLY A 289 6.55 -10.87 -13.83
C GLY A 289 6.11 -9.58 -13.13
N HIS A 290 5.61 -8.61 -13.94
CA HIS A 290 5.05 -7.35 -13.46
C HIS A 290 3.60 -7.56 -13.00
N ALA A 291 3.41 -7.98 -11.75
CA ALA A 291 2.09 -8.32 -11.21
C ALA A 291 2.06 -8.20 -9.68
N TRP A 292 0.89 -7.90 -9.10
CA TRP A 292 0.68 -7.96 -7.65
C TRP A 292 0.78 -9.40 -7.17
N SER A 293 1.72 -9.66 -6.29
CA SER A 293 2.05 -11.01 -5.80
C SER A 293 0.94 -11.58 -4.92
N GLY A 294 0.50 -12.80 -5.21
CA GLY A 294 -0.57 -13.48 -4.45
C GLY A 294 -1.94 -12.82 -4.60
N GLY A 295 -2.14 -12.08 -5.69
CA GLY A 295 -3.40 -11.41 -6.01
C GLY A 295 -4.45 -12.34 -6.59
N ASN A 296 -5.58 -11.77 -6.96
CA ASN A 296 -6.74 -12.47 -7.51
C ASN A 296 -6.92 -12.10 -9.01
N ASP A 297 -7.16 -13.09 -9.84
CA ASP A 297 -7.33 -12.94 -11.30
C ASP A 297 -8.59 -12.12 -11.70
N ASN A 298 -9.39 -11.69 -10.74
CA ASN A 298 -10.50 -10.75 -10.97
C ASN A 298 -10.04 -9.29 -11.16
N GLY A 299 -8.78 -8.99 -10.82
CA GLY A 299 -8.14 -7.72 -11.13
C GLY A 299 -6.98 -7.91 -12.10
N SER A 300 -6.63 -6.86 -12.84
CA SER A 300 -5.50 -6.89 -13.78
C SER A 300 -4.15 -6.86 -13.05
N ASP A 301 -3.09 -7.22 -13.77
CA ASP A 301 -1.71 -7.21 -13.26
C ASP A 301 -1.55 -7.90 -11.89
N THR A 302 -2.11 -9.10 -11.77
CA THR A 302 -2.01 -9.95 -10.57
C THR A 302 -1.41 -11.31 -10.92
N ASP A 303 -0.75 -11.95 -9.96
CA ASP A 303 -0.25 -13.32 -10.10
C ASP A 303 -0.49 -14.10 -8.81
N SER A 304 -1.52 -14.95 -8.86
CA SER A 304 -1.97 -15.79 -7.72
C SER A 304 -0.93 -16.81 -7.24
N LYS A 305 0.14 -17.04 -8.01
CA LYS A 305 1.22 -17.97 -7.64
C LYS A 305 2.25 -17.35 -6.69
N GLY A 306 2.31 -16.02 -6.62
CA GLY A 306 3.20 -15.32 -5.71
C GLY A 306 2.75 -15.42 -4.25
N PRO A 307 3.64 -15.11 -3.30
CA PRO A 307 3.24 -14.94 -1.90
C PRO A 307 2.25 -13.77 -1.76
N ASN A 308 1.33 -13.84 -0.81
CA ASN A 308 0.30 -12.83 -0.61
C ASN A 308 0.90 -11.48 -0.15
N ALA A 309 1.12 -10.56 -1.08
CA ALA A 309 1.74 -9.26 -0.83
C ALA A 309 0.88 -8.38 0.10
N SER A 310 -0.44 -8.41 -0.03
CA SER A 310 -1.35 -7.66 0.84
C SER A 310 -1.19 -8.08 2.32
N LYS A 311 -1.14 -9.39 2.57
CA LYS A 311 -0.89 -9.91 3.92
C LYS A 311 0.54 -9.59 4.40
N MET A 312 1.56 -9.75 3.56
CA MET A 312 2.95 -9.45 3.93
C MET A 312 3.13 -7.97 4.29
N MET A 313 2.49 -7.06 3.55
CA MET A 313 2.51 -5.64 3.86
C MET A 313 1.79 -5.34 5.16
N TRP A 314 0.60 -5.92 5.38
CA TRP A 314 -0.13 -5.76 6.64
C TRP A 314 0.68 -6.27 7.83
N ASP A 315 1.24 -7.48 7.76
CA ASP A 315 2.05 -8.06 8.84
C ASP A 315 3.27 -7.16 9.17
N PHE A 316 3.89 -6.57 8.13
CA PHE A 316 4.97 -5.61 8.31
C PHE A 316 4.48 -4.30 8.95
N PHE A 317 3.36 -3.77 8.52
CA PHE A 317 2.77 -2.55 9.08
C PHE A 317 2.39 -2.74 10.55
N GLU A 318 1.74 -3.85 10.87
CA GLU A 318 1.33 -4.19 12.23
C GLU A 318 2.54 -4.36 13.18
N ALA A 319 3.65 -4.90 12.68
CA ALA A 319 4.89 -5.04 13.45
C ALA A 319 5.56 -3.68 13.82
N HIS A 320 5.10 -2.56 13.23
CA HIS A 320 5.60 -1.21 13.50
C HIS A 320 4.60 -0.35 14.28
N ASN A 321 3.61 -0.97 14.95
CA ASN A 321 2.58 -0.27 15.72
C ASN A 321 3.01 0.15 17.13
N ASP A 322 4.26 -0.01 17.50
CA ASP A 322 4.81 0.35 18.82
C ASP A 322 4.99 1.87 19.02
#